data_b62d2ca8a3487d580477fae0692c3e58
#
_entry.id   b62d2ca8a3487d580477fae0692c3e58
#
_cell.length_a   1.000
_cell.length_b   1.000
_cell.length_c   1.000
_cell.angle_alpha   90.00
_cell.angle_beta   90.00
_cell.angle_gamma   90.00
#
_symmetry.space_group_name_H-M   'P 1'
#
loop_
_entity.id
_entity.type
_entity.pdbx_description
1 polymer ?
#
loop_
_entity_poly.entity_id
_entity_poly.type
_entity_poly.pdbx_seq_one_letter_code
_entity_poly.pdbx_strand_id
1 'polypeptide(L)'
;MLTADPVLFIFFAFAAGLLIGCVGIGGVILVPLLTYVSGVEIHTAIAAAMFAYLVSGAIGTFAYARKKSIRWDLTVWMWLGAMPAAFAGALAASTASAWILELCIGLLAAASGLNSLVAGSDAELKVGADLTKPALAIIGAVTGFASALTGTGGPLILIPILMWLEIQVLTAIGLSQAIQLPIAALATAGYSYSGSLDIVLGCLLAAGISLGTWCGSLIAHALPKATLRAFVSILMIAVGALILAKIAYVALAG
;
A
#
# COMPACT_ATOMS: atom_id res chain seq x y z
N MET A 1 11.93 -21.43 12.48
CA MET A 1 10.93 -21.90 13.48
C MET A 1 10.12 -20.69 13.89
N LEU A 2 8.81 -20.70 13.57
CA LEU A 2 7.89 -19.64 14.01
C LEU A 2 7.76 -19.73 15.53
N THR A 3 8.44 -18.85 16.26
CA THR A 3 8.35 -18.75 17.74
C THR A 3 7.10 -17.96 18.17
N ALA A 4 6.43 -17.29 17.22
CA ALA A 4 5.21 -16.54 17.50
C ALA A 4 3.96 -17.38 17.16
N ASP A 5 2.91 -17.17 17.93
CA ASP A 5 1.65 -17.89 17.81
C ASP A 5 0.99 -17.60 16.44
N PRO A 6 0.61 -18.62 15.64
CA PRO A 6 -0.09 -18.42 14.36
C PRO A 6 -1.32 -17.52 14.47
N VAL A 7 -2.01 -17.54 15.62
CA VAL A 7 -3.17 -16.68 15.90
C VAL A 7 -2.77 -15.19 15.89
N LEU A 8 -1.61 -14.86 16.41
CA LEU A 8 -1.09 -13.50 16.45
C LEU A 8 -0.82 -12.97 15.02
N PHE A 9 -0.26 -13.80 14.14
CA PHE A 9 -0.06 -13.45 12.73
C PHE A 9 -1.37 -13.17 12.01
N ILE A 10 -2.38 -14.02 12.20
CA ILE A 10 -3.72 -13.83 11.61
C ILE A 10 -4.37 -12.55 12.13
N PHE A 11 -4.23 -12.25 13.43
CA PHE A 11 -4.77 -11.04 14.03
C PHE A 11 -4.12 -9.76 13.46
N PHE A 12 -2.78 -9.72 13.37
CA PHE A 12 -2.07 -8.59 12.76
C PHE A 12 -2.43 -8.44 11.28
N ALA A 13 -2.51 -9.55 10.57
CA ALA A 13 -2.91 -9.58 9.17
C ALA A 13 -4.36 -9.09 8.99
N PHE A 14 -5.29 -9.48 9.85
CA PHE A 14 -6.66 -9.00 9.81
C PHE A 14 -6.75 -7.48 10.06
N ALA A 15 -6.07 -6.97 11.08
CA ALA A 15 -6.04 -5.53 11.37
C ALA A 15 -5.42 -4.73 10.21
N ALA A 16 -4.30 -5.19 9.67
CA ALA A 16 -3.68 -4.58 8.48
C ALA A 16 -4.62 -4.65 7.27
N GLY A 17 -5.26 -5.79 7.03
CA GLY A 17 -6.22 -5.99 5.95
C GLY A 17 -7.43 -5.05 6.07
N LEU A 18 -7.95 -4.84 7.26
CA LEU A 18 -9.05 -3.91 7.51
C LEU A 18 -8.67 -2.48 7.11
N LEU A 19 -7.46 -2.04 7.47
CA LEU A 19 -6.93 -0.74 7.05
C LEU A 19 -6.67 -0.69 5.54
N ILE A 20 -6.15 -1.78 4.93
CA ILE A 20 -5.96 -1.86 3.48
C ILE A 20 -7.31 -1.71 2.77
N GLY A 21 -8.32 -2.45 3.19
CA GLY A 21 -9.65 -2.41 2.58
C GLY A 21 -10.38 -1.08 2.78
N CYS A 22 -10.21 -0.46 3.95
CA CYS A 22 -10.91 0.78 4.30
C CYS A 22 -10.25 2.03 3.72
N VAL A 23 -8.93 2.14 3.86
CA VAL A 23 -8.18 3.36 3.55
C VAL A 23 -6.99 3.13 2.60
N GLY A 24 -6.72 1.88 2.24
CA GLY A 24 -5.61 1.50 1.38
C GLY A 24 -4.25 1.46 2.08
N ILE A 25 -4.10 1.90 3.32
CA ILE A 25 -2.81 2.11 4.00
C ILE A 25 -2.66 1.16 5.20
N GLY A 26 -2.56 -0.13 4.94
CA GLY A 26 -2.32 -1.12 6.00
C GLY A 26 -0.97 -1.84 5.89
N GLY A 27 -0.42 -1.88 4.68
CA GLY A 27 0.82 -2.59 4.42
C GLY A 27 2.03 -2.05 5.17
N VAL A 28 2.07 -0.75 5.41
CA VAL A 28 3.16 -0.10 6.15
C VAL A 28 3.26 -0.57 7.62
N ILE A 29 2.18 -1.07 8.19
CA ILE A 29 2.14 -1.52 9.58
C ILE A 29 2.50 -3.01 9.68
N LEU A 30 2.14 -3.81 8.68
CA LEU A 30 2.30 -5.25 8.72
C LEU A 30 3.77 -5.68 8.79
N VAL A 31 4.63 -5.16 7.91
CA VAL A 31 6.05 -5.52 7.87
C VAL A 31 6.76 -5.18 9.19
N PRO A 32 6.65 -3.97 9.77
CA PRO A 32 7.17 -3.68 11.10
C PRO A 32 6.64 -4.59 12.20
N LEU A 33 5.34 -4.92 12.21
CA LEU A 33 4.78 -5.84 13.21
C LEU A 33 5.40 -7.23 13.10
N LEU A 34 5.57 -7.76 11.90
CA LEU A 34 6.22 -9.05 11.68
C LEU A 34 7.68 -9.03 12.12
N THR A 35 8.40 -7.94 11.82
CA THR A 35 9.84 -7.86 12.11
C THR A 35 10.12 -7.55 13.59
N TYR A 36 9.49 -6.52 14.15
CA TYR A 36 9.83 -6.05 15.50
C TYR A 36 9.06 -6.76 16.62
N VAL A 37 7.84 -7.23 16.35
CA VAL A 37 7.04 -7.91 17.38
C VAL A 37 7.20 -9.42 17.30
N SER A 38 7.25 -9.98 16.08
CA SER A 38 7.31 -11.43 15.89
C SER A 38 8.70 -11.97 15.55
N GLY A 39 9.72 -11.09 15.40
CA GLY A 39 11.10 -11.48 15.13
C GLY A 39 11.36 -12.11 13.76
N VAL A 40 10.44 -11.91 12.80
CA VAL A 40 10.62 -12.39 11.43
C VAL A 40 11.68 -11.55 10.73
N GLU A 41 12.58 -12.20 10.00
CA GLU A 41 13.59 -11.51 9.20
C GLU A 41 12.92 -10.60 8.16
N ILE A 42 13.47 -9.38 7.98
CA ILE A 42 12.80 -8.30 7.23
C ILE A 42 12.51 -8.67 5.76
N HIS A 43 13.42 -9.34 5.06
CA HIS A 43 13.21 -9.74 3.67
C HIS A 43 12.14 -10.82 3.56
N THR A 44 12.11 -11.77 4.48
CA THR A 44 11.07 -12.79 4.59
C THR A 44 9.71 -12.16 4.92
N ALA A 45 9.67 -11.19 5.84
CA ALA A 45 8.46 -10.46 6.19
C ALA A 45 7.89 -9.69 4.98
N ILE A 46 8.75 -8.99 4.21
CA ILE A 46 8.36 -8.27 3.00
C ILE A 46 7.84 -9.24 1.94
N ALA A 47 8.56 -10.33 1.68
CA ALA A 47 8.17 -11.32 0.67
C ALA A 47 6.82 -11.98 1.00
N ALA A 48 6.62 -12.41 2.26
CA ALA A 48 5.37 -12.99 2.73
C ALA A 48 4.21 -11.98 2.69
N ALA A 49 4.47 -10.71 3.05
CA ALA A 49 3.47 -9.65 2.93
C ALA A 49 3.08 -9.40 1.48
N MET A 50 4.02 -9.37 0.52
CA MET A 50 3.72 -9.23 -0.90
C MET A 50 2.85 -10.36 -1.43
N PHE A 51 3.14 -11.61 -1.02
CA PHE A 51 2.27 -12.74 -1.34
C PHE A 51 0.85 -12.54 -0.79
N ALA A 52 0.72 -12.12 0.46
CA ALA A 52 -0.58 -11.85 1.08
C ALA A 52 -1.33 -10.68 0.40
N TYR A 53 -0.60 -9.66 -0.07
CA TYR A 53 -1.19 -8.53 -0.81
C TYR A 53 -1.69 -8.91 -2.20
N LEU A 54 -1.20 -9.98 -2.80
CA LEU A 54 -1.79 -10.52 -4.03
C LEU A 54 -3.25 -10.91 -3.81
N VAL A 55 -3.53 -11.63 -2.72
CA VAL A 55 -4.89 -12.06 -2.36
C VAL A 55 -5.75 -10.85 -1.94
N SER A 56 -5.21 -9.97 -1.11
CA SER A 56 -5.86 -8.72 -0.70
C SER A 56 -6.20 -7.83 -1.89
N GLY A 57 -5.26 -7.65 -2.82
CA GLY A 57 -5.47 -6.87 -4.05
C GLY A 57 -6.58 -7.44 -4.93
N ALA A 58 -6.67 -8.78 -5.04
CA ALA A 58 -7.76 -9.42 -5.78
C ALA A 58 -9.12 -9.15 -5.12
N ILE A 59 -9.22 -9.33 -3.80
CA ILE A 59 -10.45 -9.10 -3.03
C ILE A 59 -10.83 -7.62 -3.05
N GLY A 60 -9.88 -6.71 -2.78
CA GLY A 60 -10.10 -5.28 -2.82
C GLY A 60 -10.53 -4.80 -4.20
N THR A 61 -9.83 -5.22 -5.25
CA THR A 61 -10.21 -4.91 -6.63
C THR A 61 -11.63 -5.37 -6.94
N PHE A 62 -11.97 -6.60 -6.58
CA PHE A 62 -13.32 -7.13 -6.78
C PHE A 62 -14.38 -6.31 -6.03
N ALA A 63 -14.14 -6.01 -4.75
CA ALA A 63 -15.06 -5.24 -3.91
C ALA A 63 -15.31 -3.83 -4.46
N TYR A 64 -14.24 -3.11 -4.81
CA TYR A 64 -14.32 -1.74 -5.35
C TYR A 64 -14.83 -1.70 -6.79
N ALA A 65 -14.53 -2.71 -7.62
CA ALA A 65 -15.07 -2.83 -8.99
C ALA A 65 -16.58 -3.03 -8.97
N ARG A 66 -17.11 -3.88 -8.09
CA ARG A 66 -18.58 -4.07 -7.93
C ARG A 66 -19.31 -2.79 -7.55
N LYS A 67 -18.65 -1.89 -6.82
CA LYS A 67 -19.17 -0.57 -6.42
C LYS A 67 -18.88 0.53 -7.45
N LYS A 68 -18.30 0.19 -8.62
CA LYS A 68 -17.94 1.11 -9.70
C LYS A 68 -16.98 2.23 -9.23
N SER A 69 -16.15 1.95 -8.22
CA SER A 69 -15.19 2.90 -7.67
C SER A 69 -13.83 2.86 -8.36
N ILE A 70 -13.63 1.97 -9.36
CA ILE A 70 -12.38 1.84 -10.10
C ILE A 70 -12.55 2.46 -11.49
N ARG A 71 -11.61 3.34 -11.84
CA ARG A 71 -11.47 3.90 -13.19
C ARG A 71 -10.48 3.05 -14.00
N TRP A 72 -11.00 2.09 -14.74
CA TRP A 72 -10.21 1.15 -15.54
C TRP A 72 -9.41 1.82 -16.64
N ASP A 73 -9.89 2.95 -17.18
CA ASP A 73 -9.21 3.78 -18.16
C ASP A 73 -7.85 4.31 -17.66
N LEU A 74 -7.74 4.62 -16.36
CA LEU A 74 -6.50 5.03 -15.70
C LEU A 74 -5.67 3.82 -15.26
N THR A 75 -6.34 2.78 -14.75
CA THR A 75 -5.73 1.58 -14.17
C THR A 75 -4.80 0.87 -15.14
N VAL A 76 -5.24 0.67 -16.39
CA VAL A 76 -4.47 -0.08 -17.39
C VAL A 76 -3.12 0.57 -17.67
N TRP A 77 -3.06 1.89 -17.78
CA TRP A 77 -1.80 2.60 -18.02
C TRP A 77 -0.87 2.56 -16.81
N MET A 78 -1.43 2.64 -15.60
CA MET A 78 -0.65 2.46 -14.37
C MET A 78 -0.12 1.03 -14.24
N TRP A 79 -0.87 0.02 -14.64
CA TRP A 79 -0.41 -1.37 -14.65
C TRP A 79 0.81 -1.58 -15.55
N LEU A 80 0.78 -1.01 -16.76
CA LEU A 80 1.88 -1.12 -17.72
C LEU A 80 3.21 -0.60 -17.14
N GLY A 81 3.16 0.48 -16.37
CA GLY A 81 4.34 0.98 -15.68
C GLY A 81 4.70 0.19 -14.42
N ALA A 82 3.69 -0.16 -13.62
CA ALA A 82 3.89 -0.78 -12.33
C ALA A 82 4.46 -2.21 -12.42
N MET A 83 4.03 -3.00 -13.39
CA MET A 83 4.44 -4.40 -13.52
C MET A 83 5.96 -4.58 -13.66
N PRO A 84 6.62 -4.03 -14.69
CA PRO A 84 8.07 -4.19 -14.84
C PRO A 84 8.84 -3.55 -13.68
N ALA A 85 8.36 -2.41 -13.19
CA ALA A 85 9.00 -1.69 -12.11
C ALA A 85 8.91 -2.42 -10.77
N ALA A 86 7.80 -3.10 -10.47
CA ALA A 86 7.64 -3.89 -9.25
C ALA A 86 8.60 -5.11 -9.24
N PHE A 87 8.77 -5.78 -10.37
CA PHE A 87 9.72 -6.87 -10.48
C PHE A 87 11.16 -6.38 -10.25
N ALA A 88 11.53 -5.27 -10.91
CA ALA A 88 12.84 -4.63 -10.72
C ALA A 88 13.06 -4.17 -9.28
N GLY A 89 12.05 -3.59 -8.62
CA GLY A 89 12.10 -3.17 -7.23
C GLY A 89 12.32 -4.33 -6.26
N ALA A 90 11.66 -5.47 -6.49
CA ALA A 90 11.85 -6.68 -5.68
C ALA A 90 13.28 -7.24 -5.80
N LEU A 91 13.84 -7.24 -7.01
CA LEU A 91 15.24 -7.65 -7.22
C LEU A 91 16.24 -6.67 -6.59
N ALA A 92 15.94 -5.38 -6.62
CA ALA A 92 16.79 -4.34 -6.05
C ALA A 92 16.69 -4.26 -4.50
N ALA A 93 15.69 -4.88 -3.88
CA ALA A 93 15.41 -4.76 -2.45
C ALA A 93 16.59 -5.18 -1.55
N SER A 94 17.42 -6.15 -2.00
CA SER A 94 18.60 -6.61 -1.27
C SER A 94 19.78 -5.63 -1.31
N THR A 95 19.82 -4.70 -2.26
CA THR A 95 20.98 -3.82 -2.51
C THR A 95 20.66 -2.33 -2.30
N ALA A 96 19.39 -1.96 -2.25
CA ALA A 96 18.97 -0.57 -2.22
C ALA A 96 18.97 0.02 -0.80
N SER A 97 19.43 1.26 -0.69
CA SER A 97 19.33 2.03 0.56
C SER A 97 17.86 2.46 0.79
N ALA A 98 17.17 1.70 1.61
CA ALA A 98 15.73 1.90 1.86
C ALA A 98 15.41 3.27 2.49
N TRP A 99 16.35 3.90 3.21
CA TRP A 99 16.11 5.13 3.95
C TRP A 99 15.72 6.34 3.07
N ILE A 100 16.32 6.48 1.87
CA ILE A 100 15.98 7.59 0.96
C ILE A 100 14.53 7.45 0.49
N LEU A 101 14.14 6.23 0.17
CA LEU A 101 12.79 5.93 -0.27
C LEU A 101 11.76 6.11 0.85
N GLU A 102 12.09 5.63 2.06
CA GLU A 102 11.29 5.87 3.25
C GLU A 102 11.10 7.38 3.50
N LEU A 103 12.17 8.18 3.35
CA LEU A 103 12.11 9.64 3.49
C LEU A 103 11.14 10.26 2.47
N CYS A 104 11.27 9.92 1.20
CA CYS A 104 10.37 10.44 0.15
C CYS A 104 8.91 10.04 0.40
N ILE A 105 8.66 8.80 0.80
CA ILE A 105 7.31 8.30 1.13
C ILE A 105 6.75 9.03 2.34
N GLY A 106 7.55 9.19 3.40
CA GLY A 106 7.15 9.89 4.62
C GLY A 106 6.76 11.34 4.35
N LEU A 107 7.58 12.07 3.59
CA LEU A 107 7.31 13.45 3.19
C LEU A 107 6.06 13.54 2.30
N LEU A 108 5.96 12.69 1.29
CA LEU A 108 4.81 12.67 0.38
C LEU A 108 3.51 12.37 1.13
N ALA A 109 3.53 11.36 2.00
CA ALA A 109 2.36 10.99 2.79
C ALA A 109 1.92 12.13 3.73
N ALA A 110 2.86 12.71 4.49
CA ALA A 110 2.56 13.81 5.41
C ALA A 110 2.03 15.04 4.65
N ALA A 111 2.71 15.47 3.59
CA ALA A 111 2.33 16.64 2.80
C ALA A 111 0.97 16.45 2.11
N SER A 112 0.71 15.28 1.54
CA SER A 112 -0.56 14.98 0.88
C SER A 112 -1.73 14.88 1.88
N GLY A 113 -1.50 14.27 3.04
CA GLY A 113 -2.49 14.22 4.11
C GLY A 113 -2.87 15.62 4.60
N LEU A 114 -1.85 16.47 4.82
CA LEU A 114 -2.06 17.86 5.25
C LEU A 114 -2.81 18.67 4.17
N ASN A 115 -2.37 18.61 2.92
CA ASN A 115 -3.05 19.28 1.80
C ASN A 115 -4.51 18.84 1.70
N SER A 116 -4.79 17.55 1.85
CA SER A 116 -6.15 17.01 1.79
C SER A 116 -7.04 17.50 2.93
N LEU A 117 -6.51 17.72 4.13
CA LEU A 117 -7.27 18.29 5.25
C LEU A 117 -7.57 19.77 5.05
N VAL A 118 -6.59 20.55 4.54
CA VAL A 118 -6.71 21.99 4.35
C VAL A 118 -7.64 22.32 3.17
N ALA A 119 -7.59 21.56 2.08
CA ALA A 119 -8.41 21.81 0.88
C ALA A 119 -9.92 21.64 1.09
N GLY A 120 -10.36 21.12 2.25
CA GLY A 120 -11.77 20.98 2.60
C GLY A 120 -12.57 20.01 1.71
N SER A 121 -13.88 19.84 2.03
CA SER A 121 -14.78 18.92 1.32
C SER A 121 -15.34 19.49 0.01
N ASP A 122 -15.12 20.76 -0.31
CA ASP A 122 -15.71 21.45 -1.45
C ASP A 122 -14.94 21.31 -2.77
N ALA A 123 -13.86 20.55 -2.76
CA ALA A 123 -13.27 20.06 -4.00
C ALA A 123 -14.24 19.04 -4.63
N GLU A 124 -15.38 19.53 -5.15
CA GLU A 124 -16.16 18.81 -6.15
C GLU A 124 -15.22 18.54 -7.31
N LEU A 125 -14.69 17.37 -7.24
CA LEU A 125 -14.16 16.54 -8.33
C LEU A 125 -14.03 17.27 -9.67
N LYS A 126 -12.96 17.96 -9.88
CA LYS A 126 -12.36 17.96 -11.19
C LYS A 126 -11.98 16.49 -11.42
N VAL A 127 -12.81 15.79 -12.19
CA VAL A 127 -12.48 14.46 -12.73
C VAL A 127 -11.08 14.58 -13.30
N GLY A 128 -10.10 14.01 -12.62
CA GLY A 128 -8.66 14.07 -12.80
C GLY A 128 -8.22 14.99 -13.94
N ALA A 129 -7.36 15.95 -13.63
CA ALA A 129 -6.65 16.69 -14.67
C ALA A 129 -6.32 15.72 -15.81
N ASP A 130 -6.31 16.18 -17.07
CA ASP A 130 -6.03 15.36 -18.24
C ASP A 130 -4.68 14.63 -18.09
N LEU A 131 -4.69 13.55 -17.26
CA LEU A 131 -3.51 12.74 -17.00
C LEU A 131 -3.20 12.00 -18.30
N THR A 132 -2.08 12.38 -18.88
CA THR A 132 -1.63 11.72 -20.11
C THR A 132 -1.26 10.25 -19.81
N LYS A 133 -1.47 9.38 -20.78
CA LYS A 133 -1.11 7.96 -20.68
C LYS A 133 0.32 7.72 -20.18
N PRO A 134 1.37 8.45 -20.68
CA PRO A 134 2.71 8.29 -20.15
C PRO A 134 2.85 8.75 -18.69
N ALA A 135 2.16 9.80 -18.25
CA ALA A 135 2.18 10.22 -16.86
C ALA A 135 1.61 9.13 -15.93
N LEU A 136 0.50 8.49 -16.33
CA LEU A 136 -0.08 7.36 -15.60
C LEU A 136 0.89 6.17 -15.53
N ALA A 137 1.59 5.86 -16.62
CA ALA A 137 2.60 4.80 -16.63
C ALA A 137 3.79 5.12 -15.69
N ILE A 138 4.24 6.37 -15.66
CA ILE A 138 5.30 6.83 -14.75
C ILE A 138 4.83 6.74 -13.28
N ILE A 139 3.62 7.20 -12.98
CA ILE A 139 3.04 7.06 -11.63
C ILE A 139 2.97 5.58 -11.23
N GLY A 140 2.53 4.72 -12.15
CA GLY A 140 2.53 3.27 -11.94
C GLY A 140 3.94 2.73 -11.69
N ALA A 141 4.93 3.11 -12.48
CA ALA A 141 6.30 2.65 -12.35
C ALA A 141 6.94 3.07 -11.01
N VAL A 142 6.80 4.33 -10.61
CA VAL A 142 7.27 4.83 -9.31
C VAL A 142 6.59 4.06 -8.18
N THR A 143 5.27 3.92 -8.25
CA THR A 143 4.50 3.18 -7.25
C THR A 143 4.93 1.71 -7.18
N GLY A 144 5.06 1.03 -8.31
CA GLY A 144 5.44 -0.38 -8.38
C GLY A 144 6.83 -0.64 -7.83
N PHE A 145 7.83 0.12 -8.28
CA PHE A 145 9.21 0.00 -7.82
C PHE A 145 9.33 0.24 -6.32
N ALA A 146 8.85 1.38 -5.87
CA ALA A 146 8.94 1.79 -4.48
C ALA A 146 8.17 0.85 -3.54
N SER A 147 6.99 0.38 -3.97
CA SER A 147 6.18 -0.56 -3.18
C SER A 147 6.82 -1.93 -3.03
N ALA A 148 7.39 -2.46 -4.12
CA ALA A 148 8.09 -3.72 -4.08
C ALA A 148 9.35 -3.64 -3.21
N LEU A 149 10.09 -2.52 -3.31
CA LEU A 149 11.30 -2.31 -2.53
C LEU A 149 11.02 -2.23 -1.01
N THR A 150 9.93 -1.56 -0.61
CA THR A 150 9.61 -1.29 0.80
C THR A 150 8.64 -2.29 1.44
N GLY A 151 8.04 -3.16 0.65
CA GLY A 151 7.02 -4.08 1.16
C GLY A 151 5.68 -3.43 1.51
N THR A 152 5.39 -2.23 0.99
CA THR A 152 4.16 -1.47 1.37
C THR A 152 2.94 -1.79 0.53
N GLY A 153 3.09 -2.53 -0.57
CA GLY A 153 1.98 -3.05 -1.37
C GLY A 153 1.35 -2.08 -2.38
N GLY A 154 1.83 -0.84 -2.49
CA GLY A 154 1.36 0.13 -3.51
C GLY A 154 0.51 1.28 -2.97
N PRO A 155 -0.56 1.05 -2.23
CA PRO A 155 -1.49 2.10 -1.83
C PRO A 155 -0.86 3.25 -1.04
N LEU A 156 0.13 2.97 -0.19
CA LEU A 156 0.83 4.00 0.59
C LEU A 156 1.46 5.08 -0.28
N ILE A 157 1.92 4.71 -1.47
CA ILE A 157 2.55 5.63 -2.41
C ILE A 157 1.52 6.23 -3.36
N LEU A 158 0.62 5.40 -3.88
CA LEU A 158 -0.34 5.82 -4.90
C LEU A 158 -1.42 6.75 -4.35
N ILE A 159 -1.97 6.47 -3.15
CA ILE A 159 -3.05 7.29 -2.60
C ILE A 159 -2.62 8.75 -2.38
N PRO A 160 -1.45 9.06 -1.77
CA PRO A 160 -0.95 10.42 -1.69
C PRO A 160 -0.87 11.12 -3.05
N ILE A 161 -0.33 10.43 -4.05
CA ILE A 161 -0.21 10.99 -5.41
C ILE A 161 -1.59 11.29 -6.00
N LEU A 162 -2.53 10.35 -5.91
CA LEU A 162 -3.88 10.52 -6.45
C LEU A 162 -4.68 11.59 -5.70
N MET A 163 -4.51 11.70 -4.39
CA MET A 163 -5.15 12.75 -3.60
C MET A 163 -4.54 14.13 -3.88
N TRP A 164 -3.25 14.20 -4.14
CA TRP A 164 -2.60 15.43 -4.60
C TRP A 164 -3.12 15.87 -5.98
N LEU A 165 -3.45 14.90 -6.84
CA LEU A 165 -4.08 15.13 -8.15
C LEU A 165 -5.60 15.34 -8.06
N GLU A 166 -6.13 15.59 -6.86
CA GLU A 166 -7.54 15.86 -6.58
C GLU A 166 -8.50 14.73 -7.01
N ILE A 167 -8.01 13.48 -7.10
CA ILE A 167 -8.85 12.31 -7.36
C ILE A 167 -9.65 11.96 -6.10
N GLN A 168 -10.94 11.69 -6.30
CA GLN A 168 -11.86 11.33 -5.21
C GLN A 168 -11.31 10.16 -4.37
N VAL A 169 -11.39 10.27 -3.05
CA VAL A 169 -10.79 9.30 -2.10
C VAL A 169 -11.21 7.85 -2.35
N LEU A 170 -12.50 7.57 -2.58
CA LEU A 170 -12.96 6.22 -2.90
C LEU A 170 -12.38 5.69 -4.21
N THR A 171 -12.26 6.56 -5.22
CA THR A 171 -11.60 6.21 -6.50
C THR A 171 -10.11 5.99 -6.30
N ALA A 172 -9.43 6.83 -5.52
CA ALA A 172 -8.02 6.67 -5.20
C ALA A 172 -7.74 5.35 -4.48
N ILE A 173 -8.59 4.98 -3.51
CA ILE A 173 -8.48 3.68 -2.83
C ILE A 173 -8.76 2.53 -3.81
N GLY A 174 -9.81 2.64 -4.62
CA GLY A 174 -10.15 1.62 -5.63
C GLY A 174 -9.03 1.40 -6.65
N LEU A 175 -8.43 2.47 -7.18
CA LEU A 175 -7.28 2.41 -8.07
C LEU A 175 -6.07 1.77 -7.38
N SER A 176 -5.85 2.09 -6.11
CA SER A 176 -4.75 1.52 -5.33
C SER A 176 -4.92 0.02 -5.08
N GLN A 177 -6.16 -0.44 -4.84
CA GLN A 177 -6.45 -1.87 -4.75
C GLN A 177 -6.19 -2.58 -6.08
N ALA A 178 -6.60 -1.95 -7.20
CA ALA A 178 -6.40 -2.53 -8.52
C ALA A 178 -4.91 -2.63 -8.90
N ILE A 179 -4.10 -1.60 -8.60
CA ILE A 179 -2.67 -1.62 -8.91
C ILE A 179 -1.87 -2.54 -7.98
N GLN A 180 -2.36 -2.75 -6.75
CA GLN A 180 -1.73 -3.66 -5.79
C GLN A 180 -1.62 -5.09 -6.33
N LEU A 181 -2.62 -5.55 -7.09
CA LEU A 181 -2.67 -6.91 -7.61
C LEU A 181 -1.47 -7.25 -8.53
N PRO A 182 -1.20 -6.53 -9.63
CA PRO A 182 -0.04 -6.82 -10.47
C PRO A 182 1.29 -6.51 -9.78
N ILE A 183 1.36 -5.49 -8.92
CA ILE A 183 2.56 -5.19 -8.13
C ILE A 183 2.90 -6.39 -7.23
N ALA A 184 1.93 -6.85 -6.45
CA ALA A 184 2.12 -7.97 -5.54
C ALA A 184 2.47 -9.26 -6.28
N ALA A 185 1.86 -9.53 -7.44
CA ALA A 185 2.18 -10.69 -8.26
C ALA A 185 3.64 -10.68 -8.74
N LEU A 186 4.07 -9.57 -9.34
CA LEU A 186 5.44 -9.44 -9.88
C LEU A 186 6.49 -9.31 -8.78
N ALA A 187 6.19 -8.62 -7.68
CA ALA A 187 7.07 -8.56 -6.53
C ALA A 187 7.23 -9.94 -5.87
N THR A 188 6.12 -10.69 -5.68
CA THR A 188 6.18 -12.06 -5.16
C THR A 188 7.02 -12.97 -6.07
N ALA A 189 6.89 -12.85 -7.39
CA ALA A 189 7.73 -13.57 -8.33
C ALA A 189 9.22 -13.22 -8.16
N GLY A 190 9.55 -11.92 -8.01
CA GLY A 190 10.91 -11.47 -7.75
C GLY A 190 11.49 -12.00 -6.44
N TYR A 191 10.72 -11.95 -5.35
CA TYR A 191 11.13 -12.49 -4.04
C TYR A 191 11.21 -14.02 -4.03
N SER A 192 10.36 -14.70 -4.78
CA SER A 192 10.46 -16.16 -4.97
C SER A 192 11.75 -16.53 -5.70
N TYR A 193 12.13 -15.75 -6.71
CA TYR A 193 13.39 -15.95 -7.42
C TYR A 193 14.62 -15.73 -6.54
N SER A 194 14.59 -14.75 -5.63
CA SER A 194 15.66 -14.49 -4.66
C SER A 194 15.68 -15.45 -3.47
N GLY A 195 14.72 -16.39 -3.36
CA GLY A 195 14.65 -17.37 -2.28
C GLY A 195 14.17 -16.84 -0.92
N SER A 196 13.65 -15.61 -0.87
CA SER A 196 13.22 -14.97 0.39
C SER A 196 11.78 -15.29 0.78
N LEU A 197 11.00 -16.00 -0.04
CA LEU A 197 9.58 -16.24 0.16
C LEU A 197 9.31 -17.43 1.10
N ASP A 198 8.73 -17.15 2.26
CA ASP A 198 8.09 -18.16 3.12
C ASP A 198 6.60 -18.27 2.76
N ILE A 199 6.24 -19.32 2.04
CA ILE A 199 4.87 -19.57 1.56
C ILE A 199 3.91 -19.83 2.72
N VAL A 200 4.36 -20.51 3.80
CA VAL A 200 3.50 -20.83 4.94
C VAL A 200 3.10 -19.55 5.67
N LEU A 201 4.07 -18.69 5.96
CA LEU A 201 3.81 -17.37 6.54
C LEU A 201 2.92 -16.54 5.60
N GLY A 202 3.22 -16.53 4.31
CA GLY A 202 2.42 -15.82 3.31
C GLY A 202 0.95 -16.27 3.27
N CYS A 203 0.68 -17.56 3.35
CA CYS A 203 -0.69 -18.11 3.41
C CYS A 203 -1.42 -17.72 4.70
N LEU A 204 -0.74 -17.77 5.85
CA LEU A 204 -1.32 -17.33 7.13
C LEU A 204 -1.71 -15.85 7.09
N LEU A 205 -0.81 -15.01 6.59
CA LEU A 205 -1.07 -13.58 6.41
C LEU A 205 -2.20 -13.34 5.40
N ALA A 206 -2.22 -14.07 4.28
CA ALA A 206 -3.26 -13.96 3.27
C ALA A 206 -4.66 -14.25 3.82
N ALA A 207 -4.80 -15.25 4.70
CA ALA A 207 -6.07 -15.58 5.33
C ALA A 207 -6.62 -14.41 6.17
N GLY A 208 -5.79 -13.84 7.07
CA GLY A 208 -6.19 -12.70 7.90
C GLY A 208 -6.46 -11.44 7.08
N ILE A 209 -5.53 -11.08 6.19
CA ILE A 209 -5.65 -9.90 5.31
C ILE A 209 -6.91 -9.97 4.44
N SER A 210 -7.25 -11.13 3.91
CA SER A 210 -8.42 -11.31 3.05
C SER A 210 -9.71 -10.91 3.73
N LEU A 211 -9.93 -11.44 4.92
CA LEU A 211 -11.12 -11.12 5.73
C LEU A 211 -11.12 -9.63 6.12
N GLY A 212 -9.97 -9.12 6.55
CA GLY A 212 -9.81 -7.71 6.89
C GLY A 212 -10.12 -6.78 5.72
N THR A 213 -9.55 -7.05 4.54
CA THR A 213 -9.76 -6.23 3.33
C THR A 213 -11.22 -6.23 2.89
N TRP A 214 -11.88 -7.37 2.95
CA TRP A 214 -13.31 -7.45 2.65
C TRP A 214 -14.13 -6.59 3.60
N CYS A 215 -13.95 -6.75 4.91
CA CYS A 215 -14.64 -5.94 5.93
C CYS A 215 -14.32 -4.45 5.80
N GLY A 216 -13.04 -4.11 5.59
CA GLY A 216 -12.59 -2.73 5.41
C GLY A 216 -13.21 -2.05 4.19
N SER A 217 -13.34 -2.78 3.08
CA SER A 217 -13.99 -2.25 1.87
C SER A 217 -15.47 -1.96 2.06
N LEU A 218 -16.18 -2.76 2.87
CA LEU A 218 -17.58 -2.50 3.23
C LEU A 218 -17.70 -1.24 4.07
N ILE A 219 -16.81 -1.05 5.06
CA ILE A 219 -16.74 0.14 5.90
C ILE A 219 -16.47 1.38 5.05
N ALA A 220 -15.49 1.33 4.14
CA ALA A 220 -15.15 2.46 3.26
C ALA A 220 -16.34 2.96 2.45
N HIS A 221 -17.17 2.03 1.95
CA HIS A 221 -18.35 2.38 1.15
C HIS A 221 -19.57 2.79 2.01
N ALA A 222 -19.58 2.46 3.30
CA ALA A 222 -20.63 2.86 4.23
C ALA A 222 -20.38 4.26 4.83
N LEU A 223 -19.11 4.70 4.89
CA LEU A 223 -18.75 5.99 5.48
C LEU A 223 -19.08 7.16 4.53
N PRO A 224 -19.49 8.33 5.07
CA PRO A 224 -19.56 9.57 4.30
C PRO A 224 -18.18 9.91 3.71
N LYS A 225 -18.15 10.38 2.45
CA LYS A 225 -16.90 10.70 1.74
C LYS A 225 -15.99 11.66 2.51
N ALA A 226 -16.58 12.67 3.16
CA ALA A 226 -15.83 13.63 3.98
C ALA A 226 -15.15 12.96 5.19
N THR A 227 -15.86 12.06 5.88
CA THR A 227 -15.32 11.31 7.02
C THR A 227 -14.19 10.37 6.57
N LEU A 228 -14.40 9.65 5.47
CA LEU A 228 -13.38 8.77 4.90
C LEU A 228 -12.13 9.56 4.49
N ARG A 229 -12.31 10.71 3.81
CA ARG A 229 -11.22 11.61 3.43
C ARG A 229 -10.43 12.09 4.64
N ALA A 230 -11.12 12.58 5.68
CA ALA A 230 -10.47 13.03 6.91
C ALA A 230 -9.69 11.90 7.59
N PHE A 231 -10.28 10.72 7.68
CA PHE A 231 -9.65 9.55 8.28
C PHE A 231 -8.39 9.11 7.50
N VAL A 232 -8.48 9.03 6.17
CA VAL A 232 -7.31 8.73 5.31
C VAL A 232 -6.23 9.78 5.49
N SER A 233 -6.59 11.06 5.48
CA SER A 233 -5.64 12.18 5.62
C SER A 233 -4.92 12.16 6.97
N ILE A 234 -5.64 11.96 8.06
CA ILE A 234 -5.06 11.85 9.42
C ILE A 234 -4.10 10.64 9.49
N LEU A 235 -4.53 9.49 8.96
CA LEU A 235 -3.70 8.30 8.94
C LEU A 235 -2.43 8.51 8.10
N MET A 236 -2.52 9.18 6.96
CA MET A 236 -1.37 9.52 6.13
C MET A 236 -0.38 10.44 6.85
N ILE A 237 -0.87 11.46 7.56
CA ILE A 237 -0.02 12.34 8.38
C ILE A 237 0.66 11.52 9.50
N ALA A 238 -0.10 10.69 10.20
CA ALA A 238 0.43 9.87 11.29
C ALA A 238 1.53 8.91 10.78
N VAL A 239 1.26 8.19 9.68
CA VAL A 239 2.24 7.27 9.07
C VAL A 239 3.46 8.04 8.56
N GLY A 240 3.26 9.17 7.87
CA GLY A 240 4.35 10.02 7.40
C GLY A 240 5.22 10.52 8.56
N ALA A 241 4.60 11.01 9.63
CA ALA A 241 5.29 11.46 10.83
C ALA A 241 6.08 10.32 11.52
N LEU A 242 5.50 9.12 11.61
CA LEU A 242 6.18 7.95 12.18
C LEU A 242 7.40 7.55 11.35
N ILE A 243 7.30 7.54 10.02
CA ILE A 243 8.42 7.24 9.12
C ILE A 243 9.54 8.27 9.30
N LEU A 244 9.19 9.56 9.30
CA LEU A 244 10.17 10.65 9.47
C LEU A 244 10.81 10.64 10.85
N ALA A 245 10.05 10.37 11.92
CA ALA A 245 10.55 10.24 13.27
C ALA A 245 11.52 9.05 13.41
N LYS A 246 11.20 7.89 12.79
CA LYS A 246 12.10 6.74 12.73
C LYS A 246 13.43 7.09 12.07
N ILE A 247 13.39 7.78 10.91
CA ILE A 247 14.60 8.19 10.18
C ILE A 247 15.44 9.15 11.02
N ALA A 248 14.81 10.16 11.64
CA ALA A 248 15.48 11.12 12.51
C ALA A 248 16.13 10.43 13.73
N TYR A 249 15.42 9.50 14.35
CA TYR A 249 15.95 8.73 15.47
C TYR A 249 17.20 7.92 15.09
N VAL A 250 17.15 7.22 13.94
CA VAL A 250 18.30 6.44 13.45
C VAL A 250 19.49 7.34 13.11
N ALA A 251 19.24 8.52 12.51
CA ALA A 251 20.28 9.49 12.18
C ALA A 251 20.93 10.16 13.40
N LEU A 252 20.21 10.26 14.54
CA LEU A 252 20.72 10.85 15.78
C LEU A 252 21.38 9.81 16.70
N ALA A 253 21.04 8.51 16.52
CA ALA A 253 21.54 7.43 17.37
C ALA A 253 22.80 6.73 16.79
N GLY A 254 23.18 7.02 15.55
CA GLY A 254 24.38 6.51 14.87
C GLY A 254 25.40 7.59 14.66
#